data_13b65c3f503f568b1fab6993010d7c48
#
_entry.id   13b65c3f503f568b1fab6993010d7c48
#
_cell.length_a   1.000
_cell.length_b   1.000
_cell.length_c   1.000
_cell.angle_alpha   90.00
_cell.angle_beta   90.00
_cell.angle_gamma   90.00
#
_symmetry.space_group_name_H-M   'P 1'
#
loop_
_entity.id
_entity.type
_entity.pdbx_description
1 polymer ?
#
loop_
_entity_poly.entity_id
_entity_poly.type
_entity_poly.pdbx_seq_one_letter_code
_entity_poly.pdbx_strand_id
1 'polypeptide(L)'
;AGYGILAIVRISSPAELGSQLSNLVADMPEVLEFHHVTGMEGFVLKVAVRSVAHLESTLGKLLPFGQTITSIVLSSPVEWRAIEFE
;
A
#
# COMPACT_ATOMS: atom_id res chain seq x y z
N ALA A 1 16.04 9.69 -5.30
CA ALA A 1 15.55 11.05 -5.41
C ALA A 1 14.37 11.07 -6.38
N GLY A 2 13.39 11.90 -6.14
CA GLY A 2 12.33 12.10 -7.10
C GLY A 2 10.98 11.54 -6.72
N TYR A 3 10.90 10.80 -5.63
CA TYR A 3 9.60 10.35 -5.15
C TYR A 3 9.14 11.35 -4.11
N GLY A 4 8.03 12.01 -4.37
CA GLY A 4 7.56 13.03 -3.47
C GLY A 4 6.90 12.46 -2.23
N ILE A 5 6.15 11.36 -2.36
CA ILE A 5 5.28 10.87 -1.30
C ILE A 5 5.38 9.36 -1.16
N LEU A 6 5.60 8.94 0.07
CA LEU A 6 5.52 7.54 0.46
C LEU A 6 4.28 7.39 1.33
N ALA A 7 3.43 6.43 1.02
CA ALA A 7 2.18 6.25 1.75
C ALA A 7 1.95 4.79 2.10
N ILE A 8 1.27 4.58 3.21
CA ILE A 8 0.80 3.27 3.63
C ILE A 8 -0.71 3.25 3.42
N VAL A 9 -1.19 2.30 2.63
CA VAL A 9 -2.61 2.18 2.32
C VAL A 9 -3.12 0.86 2.91
N ARG A 10 -4.18 0.96 3.70
CA ARG A 10 -4.86 -0.21 4.23
C ARG A 10 -6.18 -0.38 3.51
N ILE A 11 -6.46 -1.60 3.07
CA ILE A 11 -7.70 -1.91 2.36
C ILE A 11 -8.45 -2.97 3.13
N SER A 12 -9.72 -2.69 3.44
CA SER A 12 -10.64 -3.69 3.98
C SER A 12 -11.37 -4.31 2.79
N SER A 13 -10.97 -5.51 2.41
CA SER A 13 -11.50 -6.19 1.23
C SER A 13 -11.89 -7.61 1.58
N PRO A 14 -13.00 -8.11 1.03
CA PRO A 14 -13.35 -9.51 1.21
C PRO A 14 -12.25 -10.43 0.71
N ALA A 15 -12.06 -11.54 1.42
CA ALA A 15 -11.01 -12.50 1.07
C ALA A 15 -11.16 -13.04 -0.35
N GLU A 16 -12.40 -13.14 -0.84
CA GLU A 16 -12.69 -13.63 -2.18
C GLU A 16 -12.09 -12.76 -3.27
N LEU A 17 -11.86 -11.48 -2.99
CA LEU A 17 -11.29 -10.56 -3.96
C LEU A 17 -9.77 -10.51 -3.91
N GLY A 18 -9.16 -11.27 -3.00
CA GLY A 18 -7.71 -11.21 -2.79
C GLY A 18 -6.88 -11.49 -4.03
N SER A 19 -7.24 -12.50 -4.81
CA SER A 19 -6.46 -12.82 -6.00
C SER A 19 -6.63 -11.76 -7.08
N GLN A 20 -7.82 -11.18 -7.23
CA GLN A 20 -8.05 -10.10 -8.18
C GLN A 20 -7.27 -8.85 -7.77
N LEU A 21 -7.28 -8.54 -6.49
CA LEU A 21 -6.51 -7.41 -5.96
C LEU A 21 -5.02 -7.63 -6.18
N SER A 22 -4.54 -8.83 -5.92
CA SER A 22 -3.14 -9.19 -6.12
C SER A 22 -2.74 -9.02 -7.59
N ASN A 23 -3.60 -9.44 -8.51
CA ASN A 23 -3.33 -9.29 -9.94
C ASN A 23 -3.28 -7.82 -10.36
N LEU A 24 -4.19 -7.01 -9.83
CA LEU A 24 -4.17 -5.58 -10.12
C LEU A 24 -2.88 -4.94 -9.61
N VAL A 25 -2.52 -5.23 -8.37
CA VAL A 25 -1.36 -4.63 -7.71
C VAL A 25 -0.07 -5.02 -8.41
N ALA A 26 0.00 -6.23 -8.96
CA ALA A 26 1.19 -6.69 -9.68
C ALA A 26 1.51 -5.80 -10.89
N ASP A 27 0.50 -5.13 -11.45
CA ASP A 27 0.67 -4.26 -12.61
C ASP A 27 0.78 -2.78 -12.22
N MET A 28 0.92 -2.48 -10.94
CA MET A 28 1.02 -1.11 -10.43
C MET A 28 2.45 -0.85 -9.93
N PRO A 29 3.29 -0.21 -10.76
CA PRO A 29 4.70 0.00 -10.37
C PRO A 29 4.89 0.90 -9.16
N GLU A 30 3.91 1.73 -8.83
CA GLU A 30 3.96 2.58 -7.63
C GLU A 30 3.82 1.77 -6.34
N VAL A 31 3.34 0.54 -6.41
CA VAL A 31 3.19 -0.31 -5.22
C VAL A 31 4.52 -1.02 -4.97
N LEU A 32 5.14 -0.70 -3.84
CA LEU A 32 6.43 -1.27 -3.46
C LEU A 32 6.27 -2.56 -2.67
N GLU A 33 5.21 -2.67 -1.89
CA GLU A 33 4.93 -3.84 -1.06
C GLU A 33 3.43 -4.03 -0.98
N PHE A 34 3.03 -5.29 -0.88
CA PHE A 34 1.64 -5.67 -0.74
C PHE A 34 1.56 -6.85 0.21
N HIS A 35 0.85 -6.69 1.31
CA HIS A 35 0.78 -7.69 2.37
C HIS A 35 -0.67 -7.99 2.73
N HIS A 36 -0.94 -9.27 2.96
CA HIS A 36 -2.20 -9.69 3.58
C HIS A 36 -1.91 -9.83 5.07
N VAL A 37 -2.67 -9.13 5.89
CA VAL A 37 -2.43 -9.06 7.33
C VAL A 37 -3.60 -9.63 8.10
N THR A 38 -3.34 -10.01 9.35
CA THR A 38 -4.41 -10.50 10.23
C THR A 38 -5.34 -9.36 10.61
N GLY A 39 -6.54 -9.71 11.04
CA GLY A 39 -7.56 -8.75 11.43
C GLY A 39 -8.67 -8.72 10.40
N MET A 40 -9.30 -7.55 10.24
CA MET A 40 -10.49 -7.40 9.41
C MET A 40 -10.16 -7.46 7.92
N GLU A 41 -9.94 -8.68 7.41
CA GLU A 41 -9.72 -8.94 5.99
C GLU A 41 -8.77 -7.92 5.35
N GLY A 42 -7.67 -7.67 6.05
CA GLY A 42 -6.84 -6.54 5.74
C GLY A 42 -5.75 -6.80 4.73
N PHE A 43 -5.57 -5.83 3.87
CA PHE A 43 -4.39 -5.75 3.01
C PHE A 43 -3.69 -4.44 3.29
N VAL A 44 -2.37 -4.46 3.25
CA VAL A 44 -1.55 -3.27 3.50
C VAL A 44 -0.60 -3.11 2.34
N LEU A 45 -0.60 -1.92 1.76
CA LEU A 45 0.28 -1.57 0.65
C LEU A 45 1.21 -0.44 1.05
N LYS A 46 2.43 -0.51 0.56
CA LYS A 46 3.36 0.61 0.63
C LYS A 46 3.48 1.15 -0.79
N VAL A 47 3.16 2.43 -0.98
CA VAL A 47 3.18 3.03 -2.31
C VAL A 47 4.08 4.25 -2.33
N ALA A 48 4.74 4.48 -3.47
CA ALA A 48 5.54 5.67 -3.70
C ALA A 48 4.96 6.40 -4.92
N VAL A 49 4.59 7.66 -4.74
CA VAL A 49 3.96 8.46 -5.78
C VAL A 49 4.63 9.82 -5.87
N ARG A 50 4.42 10.51 -6.99
CA ARG A 50 5.07 11.79 -7.27
C ARG A 50 4.33 12.98 -6.69
N SER A 51 3.03 12.84 -6.48
CA SER A 51 2.17 13.96 -6.08
C SER A 51 0.91 13.43 -5.43
N VAL A 52 0.16 14.34 -4.82
CA VAL A 52 -1.16 14.02 -4.27
C VAL A 52 -2.11 13.55 -5.36
N ALA A 53 -2.06 14.19 -6.54
CA ALA A 53 -2.90 13.78 -7.66
C ALA A 53 -2.58 12.35 -8.10
N HIS A 54 -1.29 11.98 -8.12
CA HIS A 54 -0.89 10.62 -8.44
C HIS A 54 -1.41 9.64 -7.38
N LEU A 55 -1.35 10.04 -6.10
CA LEU A 55 -1.88 9.21 -5.02
C LEU A 55 -3.39 8.98 -5.20
N GLU A 56 -4.13 10.04 -5.51
CA GLU A 56 -5.58 9.93 -5.73
C GLU A 56 -5.89 8.97 -6.90
N SER A 57 -5.13 9.06 -7.98
CA SER A 57 -5.29 8.17 -9.12
C SER A 57 -5.04 6.72 -8.72
N THR A 58 -3.98 6.48 -7.93
CA THR A 58 -3.64 5.15 -7.42
C THR A 58 -4.76 4.61 -6.55
N LEU A 59 -5.25 5.42 -5.62
CA LEU A 59 -6.35 5.01 -4.73
C LEU A 59 -7.62 4.71 -5.51
N GLY A 60 -7.88 5.45 -6.58
CA GLY A 60 -9.05 5.22 -7.41
C GLY A 60 -9.10 3.81 -8.00
N LYS A 61 -7.96 3.23 -8.30
CA LYS A 61 -7.87 1.86 -8.81
C LYS A 61 -8.22 0.83 -7.73
N LEU A 62 -8.03 1.17 -6.47
CA LEU A 62 -8.23 0.27 -5.34
C LEU A 62 -9.65 0.32 -4.79
N LEU A 63 -10.38 1.41 -5.04
CA LEU A 63 -11.72 1.61 -4.50
C LEU A 63 -12.69 0.45 -4.77
N PRO A 64 -12.69 -0.17 -5.97
CA PRO A 64 -13.63 -1.28 -6.22
C PRO A 64 -13.45 -2.47 -5.28
N PHE A 65 -12.31 -2.57 -4.61
CA PHE A 65 -12.01 -3.71 -3.75
C PHE A 65 -12.45 -3.52 -2.30
N GLY A 66 -12.66 -2.29 -1.87
CA GLY A 66 -13.09 -2.03 -0.51
C GLY A 66 -12.70 -0.64 -0.04
N GLN A 67 -12.93 -0.39 1.26
CA GLN A 67 -12.57 0.88 1.86
C GLN A 67 -11.07 0.97 2.06
N THR A 68 -10.53 2.16 1.83
CA THR A 68 -9.11 2.40 2.00
C THR A 68 -8.88 3.45 3.09
N ILE A 69 -7.81 3.24 3.85
CA ILE A 69 -7.30 4.23 4.80
C ILE A 69 -5.86 4.49 4.41
N THR A 70 -5.53 5.74 4.13
CA THR A 70 -4.21 6.11 3.63
C THR A 70 -3.49 6.97 4.65
N SER A 71 -2.24 6.62 4.95
CA SER A 71 -1.37 7.40 5.81
C SER A 71 -0.13 7.79 5.03
N ILE A 72 0.17 9.09 5.01
CA ILE A 72 1.37 9.59 4.35
C ILE A 72 2.52 9.54 5.36
N VAL A 73 3.64 8.99 4.93
CA VAL A 73 4.83 8.91 5.79
C VAL A 73 5.47 10.29 5.86
N LEU A 74 5.53 10.85 7.07
CA LEU A 74 6.12 12.17 7.27
C LEU A 74 7.63 12.08 7.54
N SER A 75 8.05 11.05 8.28
CA SER A 75 9.46 10.82 8.57
C SER A 75 9.67 9.36 8.94
N SER A 76 10.89 8.89 8.75
CA SER A 76 11.24 7.50 9.06
C SER A 76 12.54 7.49 9.87
N PRO A 77 12.45 7.70 11.20
CA PRO A 77 13.66 7.72 12.05
C PRO A 77 14.47 6.42 11.95
N VAL A 78 13.81 5.29 11.71
CA VAL A 78 14.47 4.03 11.39
C VAL A 78 13.80 3.49 10.14
N GLU A 79 14.49 3.58 9.00
CA GLU A 79 13.88 3.20 7.73
C GLU A 79 13.90 1.69 7.53
N TRP A 80 15.05 1.08 7.76
CA TRP A 80 15.20 -0.36 7.61
C TRP A 80 16.36 -0.81 8.47
N ARG A 81 16.19 -1.95 9.06
CA ARG A 81 17.23 -2.50 9.94
C ARG A 81 17.22 -4.01 9.84
N ALA A 82 18.40 -4.60 9.72
CA ALA A 82 18.53 -6.04 9.74
C ALA A 82 18.17 -6.58 11.13
N ILE A 83 17.48 -7.71 11.13
CA ILE A 83 17.13 -8.38 12.39
C ILE A 83 18.33 -9.24 12.79
N GLU A 84 18.72 -9.13 14.07
CA GLU A 84 19.76 -9.97 14.64
C GLU A 84 19.14 -10.88 15.68
N PHE A 85 19.37 -12.17 15.54
CA PHE A 85 18.93 -13.16 16.53
C PHE A 85 20.15 -13.72 17.26
N GLU A 86 20.05 -13.81 18.58
CA GLU A 86 21.11 -14.38 19.39
C GLU A 86 20.86 -15.84 19.72
#